data_9975dec4a3f4d49f2ef3f2ed4c0844e5
#
_entry.id   9975dec4a3f4d49f2ef3f2ed4c0844e5
#
_cell.length_a   1.000
_cell.length_b   1.000
_cell.length_c   1.000
_cell.angle_alpha   90.00
_cell.angle_beta   90.00
_cell.angle_gamma   90.00
#
_symmetry.space_group_name_H-M   'P 1'
#
loop_
_entity.id
_entity.type
_entity.pdbx_description
1 polymer ?
#
loop_
_entity_poly.entity_id
_entity_poly.type
_entity_poly.pdbx_seq_one_letter_code
_entity_poly.pdbx_strand_id
1 'polypeptide(L)'
;MGGGFFEGGNITPAAEFNVYVDPHAAHRVVQCGRPVTMLSLDVTHQALMQRDWLNQIKELNSPVGDAAFGMLSFYERYDLEKYGNSGGPLHDPTVIAYLLRPDLFEGKKANVDIEIHSELTMGMTVVDWWRVTDRPA
;
A
#
# COMPACT_ATOMS: atom_id res chain seq x y z
N MET A 1 -6.08 -0.35 -0.43
CA MET A 1 -4.61 -0.18 -0.47
C MET A 1 -4.28 0.89 -1.48
N GLY A 2 -3.41 1.83 -1.13
CA GLY A 2 -2.93 2.87 -2.04
C GLY A 2 -2.27 4.03 -1.32
N GLY A 3 -1.55 4.84 -2.09
CA GLY A 3 -0.84 6.01 -1.59
C GLY A 3 0.47 5.73 -0.90
N GLY A 4 1.22 6.78 -0.67
CA GLY A 4 2.46 6.78 0.09
C GLY A 4 2.72 8.18 0.61
N PHE A 5 3.33 8.28 1.78
CA PHE A 5 3.64 9.57 2.37
C PHE A 5 5.13 9.67 2.72
N PHE A 6 5.59 9.00 3.78
CA PHE A 6 7.01 8.99 4.14
C PHE A 6 7.84 8.13 3.21
N GLU A 7 7.25 7.04 2.68
CA GLU A 7 7.90 6.14 1.72
C GLU A 7 7.95 6.72 0.29
N GLY A 8 7.19 7.79 0.02
CA GLY A 8 7.08 8.35 -1.32
C GLY A 8 6.29 7.47 -2.27
N GLY A 9 6.75 7.32 -3.51
CA GLY A 9 6.07 6.56 -4.54
C GLY A 9 6.84 5.31 -5.00
N ASN A 10 6.16 4.44 -5.72
CA ASN A 10 6.71 3.21 -6.30
C ASN A 10 6.60 3.14 -7.83
N ILE A 11 5.72 3.95 -8.43
CA ILE A 11 5.60 4.06 -9.91
C ILE A 11 6.26 5.34 -10.42
N THR A 12 6.15 6.43 -9.68
CA THR A 12 6.95 7.65 -9.84
C THR A 12 7.61 7.96 -8.49
N PRO A 13 8.60 8.85 -8.42
CA PRO A 13 9.17 9.24 -7.12
C PRO A 13 8.15 9.82 -6.15
N ALA A 14 7.04 10.37 -6.65
CA ALA A 14 6.02 11.05 -5.85
C ALA A 14 4.74 10.24 -5.64
N ALA A 15 4.45 9.23 -6.48
CA ALA A 15 3.14 8.58 -6.50
C ALA A 15 3.21 7.06 -6.38
N GLU A 16 2.29 6.51 -5.61
CA GLU A 16 2.01 5.07 -5.55
C GLU A 16 1.13 4.65 -6.74
N PHE A 17 1.33 3.42 -7.22
CA PHE A 17 0.76 2.90 -8.47
C PHE A 17 -0.77 3.02 -8.53
N ASN A 18 -1.50 2.57 -7.52
CA ASN A 18 -2.96 2.57 -7.54
C ASN A 18 -3.53 3.99 -7.62
N VAL A 19 -2.91 4.94 -6.92
CA VAL A 19 -3.30 6.35 -6.99
C VAL A 19 -2.91 6.97 -8.32
N TYR A 20 -1.74 6.61 -8.86
CA TYR A 20 -1.25 7.16 -10.13
C TYR A 20 -2.05 6.68 -11.35
N VAL A 21 -2.62 5.48 -11.31
CA VAL A 21 -3.44 4.94 -12.42
C VAL A 21 -4.67 5.80 -12.69
N ASP A 22 -5.32 6.33 -11.65
CA ASP A 22 -6.40 7.31 -11.78
C ASP A 22 -6.41 8.28 -10.59
N PRO A 23 -5.54 9.32 -10.63
CA PRO A 23 -5.43 10.27 -9.53
C PRO A 23 -6.70 11.11 -9.32
N HIS A 24 -7.47 11.35 -10.39
CA HIS A 24 -8.73 12.08 -10.28
C HIS A 24 -9.80 11.25 -9.56
N ALA A 25 -9.89 9.95 -9.83
CA ALA A 25 -10.78 9.06 -9.07
C ALA A 25 -10.34 8.95 -7.61
N ALA A 26 -9.04 8.78 -7.35
CA ALA A 26 -8.50 8.73 -5.99
C ALA A 26 -8.80 10.03 -5.21
N HIS A 27 -8.61 11.19 -5.84
CA HIS A 27 -9.00 12.49 -5.27
C HIS A 27 -10.50 12.52 -4.90
N ARG A 28 -11.38 12.04 -5.78
CA ARG A 28 -12.82 11.96 -5.48
C ARG A 28 -13.14 11.04 -4.31
N VAL A 29 -12.43 9.94 -4.17
CA VAL A 29 -12.61 9.01 -3.04
C VAL A 29 -12.24 9.69 -1.72
N VAL A 30 -11.07 10.33 -1.63
CA VAL A 30 -10.66 10.98 -0.37
C VAL A 30 -11.53 12.20 -0.02
N GLN A 31 -12.16 12.83 -1.03
CA GLN A 31 -13.07 13.98 -0.84
C GLN A 31 -14.55 13.59 -0.71
N CYS A 32 -14.90 12.29 -0.64
CA CYS A 32 -16.29 11.84 -0.68
C CYS A 32 -17.11 12.13 0.62
N GLY A 33 -16.48 12.68 1.65
CA GLY A 33 -17.12 13.00 2.93
C GLY A 33 -17.47 11.76 3.77
N ARG A 34 -16.92 10.61 3.44
CA ARG A 34 -17.05 9.38 4.23
C ARG A 34 -15.72 9.02 4.87
N PRO A 35 -15.72 8.34 6.03
CA PRO A 35 -14.49 7.82 6.61
C PRO A 35 -13.77 6.89 5.62
N VAL A 36 -12.50 7.16 5.36
CA VAL A 36 -11.63 6.34 4.50
C VAL A 36 -10.46 5.85 5.35
N THR A 37 -10.21 4.56 5.35
CA THR A 37 -8.99 3.98 5.93
C THR A 37 -8.03 3.68 4.80
N MET A 38 -6.90 4.37 4.78
CA MET A 38 -5.87 4.20 3.77
C MET A 38 -4.72 3.37 4.33
N LEU A 39 -4.41 2.25 3.69
CA LEU A 39 -3.22 1.47 3.94
C LEU A 39 -2.22 1.76 2.82
N SER A 40 -1.29 2.66 3.12
CA SER A 40 -0.29 3.17 2.18
C SER A 40 0.97 2.31 2.13
N LEU A 41 1.93 2.67 1.27
CA LEU A 41 3.26 2.06 1.23
C LEU A 41 3.94 2.10 2.60
N ASP A 42 3.71 3.16 3.40
CA ASP A 42 4.26 3.30 4.75
C ASP A 42 3.89 2.14 5.69
N VAL A 43 2.76 1.50 5.45
CA VAL A 43 2.28 0.33 6.18
C VAL A 43 2.72 -0.96 5.49
N THR A 44 2.49 -1.06 4.19
CA THR A 44 2.71 -2.31 3.46
C THR A 44 4.19 -2.68 3.33
N HIS A 45 5.09 -1.71 3.33
CA HIS A 45 6.54 -1.95 3.38
C HIS A 45 7.03 -2.50 4.73
N GLN A 46 6.19 -2.50 5.76
CA GLN A 46 6.47 -3.17 7.04
C GLN A 46 5.96 -4.62 7.05
N ALA A 47 5.06 -4.98 6.15
CA ALA A 47 4.46 -6.30 6.04
C ALA A 47 5.16 -7.13 4.96
N LEU A 48 6.39 -7.56 5.23
CA LEU A 48 7.21 -8.29 4.27
C LEU A 48 6.92 -9.79 4.34
N MET A 49 6.78 -10.43 3.16
CA MET A 49 6.64 -11.87 3.03
C MET A 49 7.89 -12.57 3.56
N GLN A 50 7.73 -13.37 4.59
CA GLN A 50 8.80 -14.19 5.15
C GLN A 50 8.90 -15.51 4.38
N ARG A 51 10.12 -16.01 4.17
CA ARG A 51 10.36 -17.27 3.45
C ARG A 51 9.64 -18.46 4.08
N ASP A 52 9.56 -18.49 5.39
CA ASP A 52 8.86 -19.55 6.12
C ASP A 52 7.35 -19.53 5.84
N TRP A 53 6.75 -18.35 5.65
CA TRP A 53 5.33 -18.24 5.28
C TRP A 53 5.06 -18.81 3.88
N LEU A 54 5.97 -18.57 2.92
CA LEU A 54 5.88 -19.17 1.60
C LEU A 54 5.90 -20.70 1.66
N ASN A 55 6.77 -21.27 2.49
CA ASN A 55 6.85 -22.72 2.69
C ASN A 55 5.54 -23.25 3.31
N GLN A 56 5.01 -22.58 4.34
CA GLN A 56 3.72 -22.95 4.96
C GLN A 56 2.56 -22.89 3.96
N ILE A 57 2.52 -21.90 3.08
CA ILE A 57 1.50 -21.82 2.03
C ILE A 57 1.60 -23.02 1.08
N LYS A 58 2.81 -23.43 0.70
CA LYS A 58 3.02 -24.62 -0.13
C LYS A 58 2.61 -25.90 0.57
N GLU A 59 2.86 -26.01 1.87
CA GLU A 59 2.51 -27.18 2.70
C GLU A 59 0.99 -27.38 2.87
N LEU A 60 0.16 -26.39 2.49
CA LEU A 60 -1.31 -26.55 2.47
C LEU A 60 -1.77 -27.64 1.50
N ASN A 61 -0.91 -28.07 0.57
CA ASN A 61 -1.17 -29.14 -0.40
C ASN A 61 -2.56 -28.98 -1.08
N SER A 62 -2.88 -27.77 -1.50
CA SER A 62 -4.15 -27.44 -2.13
C SER A 62 -3.91 -26.63 -3.42
N PRO A 63 -4.83 -26.71 -4.40
CA PRO A 63 -4.71 -25.91 -5.64
C PRO A 63 -4.56 -24.40 -5.37
N VAL A 64 -5.20 -23.89 -4.32
CA VAL A 64 -5.10 -22.48 -3.91
C VAL A 64 -3.72 -22.19 -3.32
N GLY A 65 -3.20 -23.08 -2.47
CA GLY A 65 -1.85 -22.96 -1.91
C GLY A 65 -0.77 -23.00 -2.99
N ASP A 66 -0.90 -23.89 -3.95
CA ASP A 66 0.04 -23.99 -5.09
C ASP A 66 0.03 -22.73 -5.95
N ALA A 67 -1.15 -22.22 -6.28
CA ALA A 67 -1.30 -20.97 -7.04
C ALA A 67 -0.73 -19.76 -6.28
N ALA A 68 -1.06 -19.61 -5.00
CA ALA A 68 -0.55 -18.54 -4.15
C ALA A 68 0.98 -18.62 -4.01
N PHE A 69 1.53 -19.80 -3.75
CA PHE A 69 2.97 -20.02 -3.69
C PHE A 69 3.67 -19.61 -5.00
N GLY A 70 3.09 -20.00 -6.14
CA GLY A 70 3.66 -19.67 -7.46
C GLY A 70 3.70 -18.15 -7.71
N MET A 71 2.60 -17.45 -7.45
CA MET A 71 2.50 -16.00 -7.60
C MET A 71 3.45 -15.25 -6.67
N LEU A 72 3.45 -15.59 -5.39
CA LEU A 72 4.27 -14.94 -4.37
C LEU A 72 5.78 -15.20 -4.59
N SER A 73 6.16 -16.41 -5.01
CA SER A 73 7.55 -16.73 -5.34
C SER A 73 8.04 -15.99 -6.59
N PHE A 74 7.15 -15.73 -7.55
CA PHE A 74 7.49 -14.91 -8.71
C PHE A 74 7.70 -13.44 -8.30
N TYR A 75 6.83 -12.92 -7.45
CA TYR A 75 6.88 -11.54 -6.94
C TYR A 75 8.15 -11.30 -6.10
N GLU A 76 8.50 -12.25 -5.21
CA GLU A 76 9.73 -12.19 -4.41
C GLU A 76 10.98 -12.02 -5.27
N ARG A 77 11.08 -12.74 -6.41
CA ARG A 77 12.21 -12.60 -7.33
C ARG A 77 12.30 -11.21 -7.96
N TYR A 78 11.15 -10.67 -8.36
CA TYR A 78 11.09 -9.33 -8.93
C TYR A 78 11.56 -8.27 -7.93
N ASP A 79 11.12 -8.35 -6.69
CA ASP A 79 11.51 -7.42 -5.65
C ASP A 79 12.99 -7.55 -5.27
N LEU A 80 13.52 -8.77 -5.24
CA LEU A 80 14.94 -9.00 -4.99
C LEU A 80 15.81 -8.38 -6.10
N GLU A 81 15.44 -8.54 -7.36
CA GLU A 81 16.14 -7.96 -8.51
C GLU A 81 16.05 -6.42 -8.53
N LYS A 82 14.90 -5.86 -8.18
CA LYS A 82 14.64 -4.41 -8.26
C LYS A 82 15.12 -3.63 -7.04
N TYR A 83 14.94 -4.19 -5.84
CA TYR A 83 15.18 -3.47 -4.58
C TYR A 83 16.28 -4.09 -3.72
N GLY A 84 16.80 -5.27 -4.07
CA GLY A 84 17.85 -5.96 -3.32
C GLY A 84 17.40 -6.52 -1.96
N ASN A 85 16.09 -6.53 -1.68
CA ASN A 85 15.52 -6.98 -0.42
C ASN A 85 14.94 -8.40 -0.56
N SER A 86 15.16 -9.24 0.44
CA SER A 86 14.45 -10.51 0.57
C SER A 86 13.08 -10.28 1.21
N GLY A 87 12.04 -10.77 0.55
CA GLY A 87 10.66 -10.65 1.01
C GLY A 87 9.95 -9.43 0.44
N GLY A 88 9.08 -9.65 -0.55
CA GLY A 88 8.25 -8.61 -1.12
C GLY A 88 7.19 -8.11 -0.16
N PRO A 89 6.82 -6.82 -0.21
CA PRO A 89 5.75 -6.28 0.61
C PRO A 89 4.38 -6.87 0.23
N LEU A 90 3.59 -7.20 1.23
CA LEU A 90 2.23 -7.70 1.08
C LEU A 90 1.26 -6.52 0.98
N HIS A 91 1.14 -5.93 -0.20
CA HIS A 91 0.30 -4.74 -0.39
C HIS A 91 -1.18 -5.03 -0.12
N ASP A 92 -1.85 -5.75 -0.99
CA ASP A 92 -3.29 -6.00 -0.90
C ASP A 92 -3.69 -6.93 0.26
N PRO A 93 -2.94 -7.99 0.58
CA PRO A 93 -3.25 -8.82 1.74
C PRO A 93 -3.29 -8.07 3.07
N THR A 94 -2.53 -6.98 3.20
CA THR A 94 -2.50 -6.13 4.40
C THR A 94 -3.87 -5.50 4.67
N VAL A 95 -4.66 -5.18 3.63
CA VAL A 95 -6.04 -4.67 3.80
C VAL A 95 -6.94 -5.73 4.45
N ILE A 96 -6.82 -6.97 4.01
CA ILE A 96 -7.57 -8.09 4.60
C ILE A 96 -7.12 -8.34 6.04
N ALA A 97 -5.81 -8.28 6.30
CA ALA A 97 -5.28 -8.38 7.66
C ALA A 97 -5.85 -7.29 8.59
N TYR A 98 -5.96 -6.04 8.11
CA TYR A 98 -6.59 -4.96 8.86
C TYR A 98 -8.06 -5.24 9.18
N LEU A 99 -8.82 -5.77 8.23
CA LEU A 99 -10.24 -6.11 8.47
C LEU A 99 -10.42 -7.25 9.49
N LEU A 100 -9.50 -8.22 9.49
CA LEU A 100 -9.55 -9.37 10.39
C LEU A 100 -8.95 -9.07 11.78
N ARG A 101 -7.91 -8.26 11.82
CA ARG A 101 -7.13 -7.97 13.01
C ARG A 101 -6.69 -6.50 13.04
N PRO A 102 -7.64 -5.55 13.23
CA PRO A 102 -7.33 -4.13 13.27
C PRO A 102 -6.39 -3.74 14.43
N ASP A 103 -6.33 -4.58 15.48
CA ASP A 103 -5.43 -4.43 16.63
C ASP A 103 -3.93 -4.56 16.28
N LEU A 104 -3.59 -5.09 15.11
CA LEU A 104 -2.21 -5.15 14.61
C LEU A 104 -1.74 -3.82 13.99
N PHE A 105 -2.64 -2.86 13.84
CA PHE A 105 -2.37 -1.62 13.11
C PHE A 105 -2.54 -0.40 14.01
N GLU A 106 -1.64 0.54 13.87
CA GLU A 106 -1.77 1.86 14.45
C GLU A 106 -2.07 2.87 13.34
N GLY A 107 -3.06 3.72 13.56
CA GLY A 107 -3.50 4.70 12.57
C GLY A 107 -3.69 6.10 13.16
N LYS A 108 -3.58 7.10 12.32
CA LYS A 108 -3.80 8.50 12.68
C LYS A 108 -4.82 9.14 11.75
N LYS A 109 -5.76 9.89 12.31
CA LYS A 109 -6.63 10.75 11.51
C LYS A 109 -5.83 11.95 11.00
N ALA A 110 -5.85 12.14 9.69
CA ALA A 110 -5.21 13.25 9.02
C ALA A 110 -6.04 13.69 7.82
N ASN A 111 -5.91 14.95 7.42
CA ASN A 111 -6.40 15.37 6.11
C ASN A 111 -5.52 14.72 5.04
N VAL A 112 -6.16 14.13 4.05
CA VAL A 112 -5.49 13.52 2.90
C VAL A 112 -6.07 14.10 1.62
N ASP A 113 -5.20 14.48 0.71
CA ASP A 113 -5.57 14.92 -0.63
C ASP A 113 -4.66 14.27 -1.68
N ILE A 114 -5.08 14.30 -2.93
CA ILE A 114 -4.29 13.76 -4.05
C ILE A 114 -3.94 14.90 -5.01
N GLU A 115 -2.68 15.01 -5.36
CA GLU A 115 -2.20 15.98 -6.34
C GLU A 115 -2.68 15.59 -7.75
N ILE A 116 -3.42 16.51 -8.39
CA ILE A 116 -4.05 16.26 -9.71
C ILE A 116 -3.74 17.36 -10.75
N HIS A 117 -2.80 18.26 -10.48
CA HIS A 117 -2.52 19.40 -11.36
C HIS A 117 -1.07 19.43 -11.87
N SER A 118 -0.12 19.03 -11.05
CA SER A 118 1.30 19.09 -11.38
C SER A 118 1.76 17.84 -12.12
N GLU A 119 2.36 17.99 -13.30
CA GLU A 119 2.96 16.86 -14.02
C GLU A 119 4.05 16.15 -13.21
N LEU A 120 4.81 16.89 -12.40
CA LEU A 120 5.91 16.32 -11.62
C LEU A 120 5.44 15.45 -10.44
N THR A 121 4.32 15.84 -9.83
CA THR A 121 3.80 15.21 -8.60
C THR A 121 2.40 14.64 -8.77
N MET A 122 1.96 14.44 -10.01
CA MET A 122 0.66 13.82 -10.32
C MET A 122 0.47 12.52 -9.54
N GLY A 123 -0.65 12.41 -8.84
CA GLY A 123 -0.96 11.23 -8.02
C GLY A 123 -0.25 11.17 -6.65
N MET A 124 0.50 12.20 -6.28
CA MET A 124 1.09 12.28 -4.94
C MET A 124 0.01 12.29 -3.87
N THR A 125 0.17 11.46 -2.85
CA THR A 125 -0.67 11.48 -1.66
C THR A 125 -0.17 12.55 -0.70
N VAL A 126 -0.93 13.61 -0.55
CA VAL A 126 -0.61 14.74 0.32
C VAL A 126 -1.30 14.54 1.66
N VAL A 127 -0.53 14.29 2.72
CA VAL A 127 -1.06 14.02 4.06
C VAL A 127 -0.67 15.14 5.01
N ASP A 128 -1.65 15.82 5.58
CA ASP A 128 -1.40 16.80 6.64
C ASP A 128 -1.16 16.10 8.00
N TRP A 129 -0.03 15.41 8.06
CA TRP A 129 0.35 14.61 9.22
C TRP A 129 0.54 15.44 10.50
N TRP A 130 1.05 16.63 10.34
CA TRP A 130 1.38 17.51 11.46
C TRP A 130 0.28 18.54 11.76
N ARG A 131 -0.83 18.48 11.03
CA ARG A 131 -1.95 19.44 11.15
C ARG A 131 -1.49 20.88 11.00
N VAL A 132 -0.74 21.14 9.95
CA VAL A 132 -0.24 22.48 9.61
C VAL A 132 -1.28 23.31 8.84
N THR A 133 -2.39 22.70 8.43
CA THR A 133 -3.53 23.35 7.82
C THR A 133 -4.78 23.18 8.69
N ASP A 134 -5.80 24.06 8.46
CA ASP A 134 -7.11 23.97 9.13
C ASP A 134 -8.08 23.01 8.40
N ARG A 135 -7.57 22.17 7.50
CA ARG A 135 -8.39 21.21 6.76
C ARG A 135 -8.89 20.10 7.68
N PRO A 136 -10.17 19.69 7.56
CA PRO A 136 -10.72 18.60 8.36
C PRO A 136 -10.00 17.26 8.06
N ALA A 137 -9.83 16.44 9.11
CA ALA A 137 -9.23 15.11 9.04
C ALA A 137 -10.31 14.02 8.96
#